data_3dc5a6e8d0e76ae9c1f7f9029c5a456b
#
_entry.id   3dc5a6e8d0e76ae9c1f7f9029c5a456b
#
_cell.length_a   1.000
_cell.length_b   1.000
_cell.length_c   1.000
_cell.angle_alpha   90.00
_cell.angle_beta   90.00
_cell.angle_gamma   90.00
#
_symmetry.space_group_name_H-M   'P 1'
#
loop_
_entity.id
_entity.type
_entity.pdbx_description
1 polymer ?
#
loop_
_entity_poly.entity_id
_entity_poly.type
_entity_poly.pdbx_seq_one_letter_code
_entity_poly.pdbx_strand_id
1 'polypeptide(L)'
;YTYRYHEEDFAKAKIPAVWYQAEGKNEILLENGQPYVTVKVVSGKLELKRVFERTEQLVPKYALREDGSAFSFEENKELIFRRIADVMSESRGEKFGFPISNILARKHFNDNSMDDERLMYEMLEMIEERYDCSDFLMCGLIRYLHNYPVEGAMKKRIKDVMLNYRYWMDMDGFDGMCFWSENHALMFYTCAMNAGEMYPDEYFPRAKMTGRELHLYGRNKVLQWLDDVEEYGFEEFLSTVYMCVTFAALINVVDYSEPEISKRAAAVTDKMLSMLALHTYKTGIVAPMGRVYRSVLYPFDQGAMALMNLINPKLPYTFGEGWLGFYASSHYPIPEGLVKLMEDDVETNHTTGNARVYLEKNDDYCLTSVASPREPFTRWENEPLRKMWISRHITLRNHLTNVFMALHILGQVHTVISSTCGMQRLTAKRAFSLHIQVLHQRRAICAQATGMEMV
;
A
#
# COMPACT_ATOMS: atom_id res chain seq x y z
N TYR A 1 -12.16 -8.20 -7.02
CA TYR A 1 -13.13 -7.82 -8.06
C TYR A 1 -12.34 -7.41 -9.30
N THR A 2 -12.24 -8.28 -10.31
CA THR A 2 -11.77 -7.94 -11.64
C THR A 2 -12.97 -7.34 -12.38
N TYR A 3 -13.02 -6.03 -12.52
CA TYR A 3 -13.90 -5.41 -13.50
C TYR A 3 -13.40 -5.81 -14.88
N ARG A 4 -14.03 -6.80 -15.47
CA ARG A 4 -13.92 -7.03 -16.92
C ARG A 4 -14.86 -6.02 -17.57
N TYR A 5 -14.30 -4.96 -18.13
CA TYR A 5 -15.04 -4.17 -19.10
C TYR A 5 -15.23 -5.03 -20.34
N HIS A 6 -16.44 -5.47 -20.59
CA HIS A 6 -16.78 -6.17 -21.82
C HIS A 6 -16.92 -5.16 -22.95
N GLU A 7 -16.47 -5.51 -24.15
CA GLU A 7 -16.66 -4.71 -25.37
C GLU A 7 -18.13 -4.29 -25.56
N GLU A 8 -19.05 -5.14 -25.13
CA GLU A 8 -20.49 -4.92 -25.16
C GLU A 8 -20.96 -3.70 -24.34
N ASP A 9 -20.24 -3.32 -23.29
CA ASP A 9 -20.60 -2.16 -22.46
C ASP A 9 -20.28 -0.85 -23.18
N PHE A 10 -19.26 -0.84 -24.01
CA PHE A 10 -18.92 0.32 -24.84
C PHE A 10 -19.86 0.48 -26.03
N ALA A 11 -20.32 -0.64 -26.63
CA ALA A 11 -21.31 -0.61 -27.71
C ALA A 11 -22.66 -0.07 -27.25
N LYS A 12 -23.07 -0.34 -25.99
CA LYS A 12 -24.31 0.16 -25.39
C LYS A 12 -24.27 1.66 -25.09
N ALA A 13 -23.07 2.21 -24.81
CA ALA A 13 -22.91 3.63 -24.45
C ALA A 13 -23.06 4.60 -25.63
N LYS A 14 -23.21 4.11 -26.88
CA LYS A 14 -23.33 4.91 -28.13
C LYS A 14 -22.27 6.02 -28.24
N ILE A 15 -21.07 5.78 -27.77
CA ILE A 15 -19.97 6.73 -27.86
C ILE A 15 -19.42 6.68 -29.29
N PRO A 16 -19.37 7.81 -30.03
CA PRO A 16 -18.83 7.81 -31.39
C PRO A 16 -17.36 7.41 -31.37
N ALA A 17 -17.01 6.38 -32.11
CA ALA A 17 -15.63 5.94 -32.26
C ALA A 17 -14.94 6.75 -33.36
N VAL A 18 -13.86 7.41 -33.02
CA VAL A 18 -12.95 8.06 -33.96
C VAL A 18 -11.75 7.15 -34.15
N TRP A 19 -11.46 6.80 -35.40
CA TRP A 19 -10.36 5.91 -35.75
C TRP A 19 -9.16 6.70 -36.26
N TYR A 20 -7.99 6.47 -35.68
CA TYR A 20 -6.72 6.99 -36.15
C TYR A 20 -5.88 5.81 -36.64
N GLN A 21 -5.34 5.92 -37.82
CA GLN A 21 -4.42 4.94 -38.37
C GLN A 21 -3.05 5.60 -38.59
N ALA A 22 -2.01 4.98 -38.06
CA ALA A 22 -0.64 5.41 -38.30
C ALA A 22 0.21 4.19 -38.62
N GLU A 23 0.86 4.24 -39.78
CA GLU A 23 1.77 3.19 -40.22
C GLU A 23 3.20 3.69 -40.06
N GLY A 24 4.03 2.90 -39.36
CA GLY A 24 5.43 3.24 -39.15
C GLY A 24 5.70 4.43 -38.24
N LYS A 25 4.70 4.94 -37.48
CA LYS A 25 4.85 6.03 -36.52
C LYS A 25 4.80 5.49 -35.10
N ASN A 26 5.66 6.02 -34.23
CA ASN A 26 5.73 5.67 -32.81
C ASN A 26 4.79 6.51 -31.94
N GLU A 27 4.24 7.60 -32.46
CA GLU A 27 3.39 8.54 -31.72
C GLU A 27 2.16 8.89 -32.57
N ILE A 28 1.01 8.93 -31.91
CA ILE A 28 -0.26 9.41 -32.47
C ILE A 28 -0.79 10.47 -31.54
N LEU A 29 -0.97 11.69 -32.05
CA LEU A 29 -1.63 12.74 -31.30
C LEU A 29 -3.15 12.51 -31.35
N LEU A 30 -3.76 12.36 -30.17
CA LEU A 30 -5.20 12.19 -30.03
C LEU A 30 -5.86 13.51 -29.69
N GLU A 31 -6.97 13.81 -30.36
CA GLU A 31 -7.75 15.00 -30.05
C GLU A 31 -8.38 14.91 -28.64
N ASN A 32 -8.51 16.06 -28.01
CA ASN A 32 -9.10 16.18 -26.68
C ASN A 32 -10.61 15.78 -26.69
N GLY A 33 -11.05 15.02 -25.69
CA GLY A 33 -12.47 14.79 -25.43
C GLY A 33 -12.95 13.35 -25.49
N GLN A 34 -12.10 12.39 -25.88
CA GLN A 34 -12.49 10.98 -25.88
C GLN A 34 -12.27 10.33 -24.50
N PRO A 35 -13.31 9.76 -23.87
CA PRO A 35 -13.18 9.14 -22.55
C PRO A 35 -12.39 7.83 -22.56
N TYR A 36 -12.29 7.19 -23.71
CA TYR A 36 -11.54 5.94 -23.89
C TYR A 36 -10.73 5.95 -25.15
N VAL A 37 -9.55 5.37 -25.10
CA VAL A 37 -8.68 5.13 -26.26
C VAL A 37 -8.42 3.65 -26.37
N THR A 38 -8.80 3.06 -27.50
CA THR A 38 -8.43 1.69 -27.81
C THR A 38 -7.21 1.70 -28.73
N VAL A 39 -6.11 1.15 -28.25
CA VAL A 39 -4.93 0.93 -29.08
C VAL A 39 -4.96 -0.48 -29.63
N LYS A 40 -4.95 -0.60 -30.92
CA LYS A 40 -4.87 -1.85 -31.66
C LYS A 40 -3.55 -1.89 -32.44
N VAL A 41 -2.72 -2.87 -32.13
CA VAL A 41 -1.47 -3.09 -32.87
C VAL A 41 -1.64 -4.36 -33.70
N VAL A 42 -1.42 -4.26 -34.99
CA VAL A 42 -1.53 -5.38 -35.94
C VAL A 42 -0.16 -5.63 -36.58
N SER A 43 0.30 -6.88 -36.49
CA SER A 43 1.52 -7.32 -37.14
C SER A 43 1.28 -8.70 -37.81
N GLY A 44 1.05 -8.71 -39.10
CA GLY A 44 0.65 -9.92 -39.84
C GLY A 44 -0.69 -10.46 -39.34
N LYS A 45 -0.71 -11.69 -38.82
CA LYS A 45 -1.91 -12.30 -38.21
C LYS A 45 -2.07 -12.00 -36.73
N LEU A 46 -1.13 -11.29 -36.11
CA LEU A 46 -1.13 -10.97 -34.69
C LEU A 46 -1.82 -9.65 -34.46
N GLU A 47 -2.84 -9.67 -33.62
CA GLU A 47 -3.58 -8.49 -33.18
C GLU A 47 -3.50 -8.36 -31.68
N LEU A 48 -3.02 -7.21 -31.19
CA LEU A 48 -3.04 -6.82 -29.79
C LEU A 48 -3.98 -5.64 -29.63
N LYS A 49 -4.91 -5.74 -28.69
CA LYS A 49 -5.88 -4.69 -28.40
C LYS A 49 -5.79 -4.31 -26.94
N ARG A 50 -5.76 -3.02 -26.65
CA ARG A 50 -5.83 -2.51 -25.29
C ARG A 50 -6.66 -1.25 -25.21
N VAL A 51 -7.53 -1.19 -24.22
CA VAL A 51 -8.36 -0.03 -23.93
C VAL A 51 -7.68 0.76 -22.82
N PHE A 52 -7.50 2.06 -23.04
CA PHE A 52 -7.06 3.02 -22.05
C PHE A 52 -8.26 3.92 -21.74
N GLU A 53 -8.61 3.99 -20.48
CA GLU A 53 -9.59 4.94 -20.00
C GLU A 53 -8.88 6.30 -19.83
N ARG A 54 -9.46 7.35 -20.39
CA ARG A 54 -9.04 8.70 -20.08
C ARG A 54 -9.75 9.10 -18.81
N THR A 55 -9.07 9.02 -17.70
CA THR A 55 -9.54 9.63 -16.47
C THR A 55 -9.47 11.15 -16.61
N GLU A 56 -10.40 11.86 -15.96
CA GLU A 56 -10.21 13.29 -15.72
C GLU A 56 -8.79 13.48 -15.19
N GLN A 57 -8.11 14.48 -15.72
CA GLN A 57 -6.75 14.78 -15.27
C GLN A 57 -6.83 15.05 -13.76
N LEU A 58 -6.42 14.09 -12.95
CA LEU A 58 -6.25 14.30 -11.53
C LEU A 58 -5.15 15.34 -11.38
N VAL A 59 -5.57 16.58 -11.16
CA VAL A 59 -4.62 17.67 -10.93
C VAL A 59 -4.05 17.47 -9.53
N PRO A 60 -2.71 17.39 -9.39
CA PRO A 60 -2.09 17.25 -8.08
C PRO A 60 -2.45 18.45 -7.21
N LYS A 61 -2.85 18.18 -5.97
CA LYS A 61 -3.21 19.19 -5.00
C LYS A 61 -2.04 19.45 -4.07
N TYR A 62 -1.66 20.72 -3.96
CA TYR A 62 -0.55 21.16 -3.11
C TYR A 62 -1.06 22.01 -1.96
N ALA A 63 -0.46 21.85 -0.78
CA ALA A 63 -0.62 22.76 0.33
C ALA A 63 0.58 23.72 0.29
N LEU A 64 0.36 24.97 -0.14
CA LEU A 64 1.38 26.00 -0.22
C LEU A 64 0.92 27.24 0.50
N ARG A 65 1.86 28.07 0.94
CA ARG A 65 1.59 29.41 1.47
C ARG A 65 1.09 30.34 0.37
N GLU A 66 0.58 31.48 0.73
CA GLU A 66 0.07 32.50 -0.21
C GLU A 66 1.14 32.99 -1.19
N ASP A 67 2.41 33.00 -0.76
CA ASP A 67 3.56 33.38 -1.60
C ASP A 67 4.07 32.21 -2.50
N GLY A 68 3.40 31.06 -2.47
CA GLY A 68 3.76 29.87 -3.24
C GLY A 68 4.87 29.03 -2.61
N SER A 69 5.38 29.40 -1.43
CA SER A 69 6.40 28.61 -0.73
C SER A 69 5.78 27.40 -0.02
N ALA A 70 6.56 26.33 0.13
CA ALA A 70 6.16 25.17 0.90
C ALA A 70 6.19 25.47 2.42
N PHE A 71 5.35 24.80 3.17
CA PHE A 71 5.38 24.79 4.63
C PHE A 71 6.63 24.06 5.14
N SER A 72 7.03 24.32 6.39
CA SER A 72 7.99 23.46 7.10
C SER A 72 7.39 22.09 7.39
N PHE A 73 8.23 21.13 7.77
CA PHE A 73 7.76 19.80 8.17
C PHE A 73 6.70 19.86 9.29
N GLU A 74 6.97 20.62 10.36
CA GLU A 74 6.05 20.72 11.49
C GLU A 74 4.72 21.39 11.11
N GLU A 75 4.76 22.48 10.35
CA GLU A 75 3.54 23.14 9.87
C GLU A 75 2.73 22.23 8.95
N ASN A 76 3.39 21.52 8.04
CA ASN A 76 2.72 20.59 7.12
C ASN A 76 2.08 19.41 7.87
N LYS A 77 2.79 18.88 8.87
CA LYS A 77 2.26 17.83 9.76
C LYS A 77 0.96 18.27 10.44
N GLU A 78 0.93 19.46 11.02
CA GLU A 78 -0.27 20.02 11.65
C GLU A 78 -1.41 20.25 10.63
N LEU A 79 -1.08 20.70 9.41
CA LEU A 79 -2.07 20.85 8.33
C LEU A 79 -2.66 19.50 7.90
N ILE A 80 -1.84 18.46 7.81
CA ILE A 80 -2.30 17.10 7.52
C ILE A 80 -3.24 16.63 8.62
N PHE A 81 -2.85 16.74 9.88
CA PHE A 81 -3.70 16.32 10.99
C PHE A 81 -5.02 17.10 11.04
N ARG A 82 -5.01 18.41 10.72
CA ARG A 82 -6.22 19.23 10.65
C ARG A 82 -7.15 18.72 9.54
N ARG A 83 -6.63 18.45 8.33
CA ARG A 83 -7.44 17.89 7.24
C ARG A 83 -8.06 16.55 7.61
N ILE A 84 -7.33 15.68 8.34
CA ILE A 84 -7.86 14.39 8.81
C ILE A 84 -8.93 14.61 9.86
N ALA A 85 -8.72 15.55 10.80
CA ALA A 85 -9.69 15.88 11.86
C ALA A 85 -11.01 16.42 11.30
N ASP A 86 -10.94 17.23 10.25
CA ASP A 86 -12.10 17.90 9.64
C ASP A 86 -12.97 16.98 8.77
N VAL A 87 -12.49 15.77 8.43
CA VAL A 87 -13.26 14.82 7.63
C VAL A 87 -14.37 14.18 8.48
N MET A 88 -15.60 14.32 8.04
CA MET A 88 -16.71 13.50 8.53
C MET A 88 -16.52 12.08 7.99
N SER A 89 -16.44 11.10 8.89
CA SER A 89 -16.47 9.71 8.49
C SER A 89 -17.73 9.01 8.93
N GLU A 90 -18.28 8.21 8.02
CA GLU A 90 -19.32 7.25 8.32
C GLU A 90 -18.64 5.88 8.46
N SER A 91 -18.63 5.32 9.67
CA SER A 91 -17.90 4.10 9.98
C SER A 91 -18.24 2.93 9.05
N ARG A 92 -19.51 2.77 8.69
CA ARG A 92 -19.95 1.70 7.78
C ARG A 92 -19.62 1.94 6.30
N GLY A 93 -19.36 3.18 5.91
CA GLY A 93 -18.88 3.55 4.57
C GLY A 93 -17.35 3.46 4.43
N GLU A 94 -16.62 3.62 5.54
CA GLU A 94 -15.16 3.72 5.59
C GLU A 94 -14.52 2.41 6.09
N LYS A 95 -14.14 1.56 5.17
CA LYS A 95 -13.68 0.18 5.45
C LYS A 95 -12.29 0.06 6.03
N PHE A 96 -11.47 1.12 6.01
CA PHE A 96 -10.01 1.00 6.12
C PHE A 96 -9.41 1.70 7.34
N GLY A 97 -10.11 1.76 8.46
CA GLY A 97 -9.57 2.31 9.70
C GLY A 97 -9.62 3.84 9.79
N PHE A 98 -10.14 4.54 8.80
CA PHE A 98 -10.22 5.99 8.79
C PHE A 98 -11.09 6.60 9.90
N PRO A 99 -12.22 6.01 10.31
CA PRO A 99 -12.99 6.54 11.42
C PRO A 99 -12.14 6.73 12.69
N ILE A 100 -11.37 5.72 13.09
CA ILE A 100 -10.51 5.83 14.27
C ILE A 100 -9.33 6.78 14.03
N SER A 101 -8.79 6.84 12.83
CA SER A 101 -7.74 7.79 12.46
C SER A 101 -8.22 9.24 12.58
N ASN A 102 -9.44 9.53 12.13
CA ASN A 102 -10.06 10.84 12.26
C ASN A 102 -10.29 11.22 13.74
N ILE A 103 -10.73 10.27 14.56
CA ILE A 103 -10.86 10.48 16.02
C ILE A 103 -9.50 10.80 16.64
N LEU A 104 -8.45 10.04 16.31
CA LEU A 104 -7.09 10.30 16.80
C LEU A 104 -6.59 11.70 16.43
N ALA A 105 -6.83 12.13 15.19
CA ALA A 105 -6.47 13.48 14.76
C ALA A 105 -7.28 14.58 15.49
N ARG A 106 -8.58 14.38 15.72
CA ARG A 106 -9.38 15.32 16.53
C ARG A 106 -8.90 15.39 17.97
N LYS A 107 -8.55 14.25 18.56
CA LYS A 107 -7.99 14.21 19.92
C LYS A 107 -6.67 14.97 20.04
N HIS A 108 -5.83 14.95 19.02
CA HIS A 108 -4.61 15.76 18.96
C HIS A 108 -4.90 17.26 19.13
N PHE A 109 -6.01 17.75 18.56
CA PHE A 109 -6.43 19.15 18.67
C PHE A 109 -7.38 19.44 19.85
N ASN A 110 -7.75 18.46 20.68
CA ASN A 110 -8.83 18.56 21.66
C ASN A 110 -10.16 19.01 21.01
N ASP A 111 -10.38 18.60 19.75
CA ASP A 111 -11.55 18.94 18.98
C ASP A 111 -12.69 17.96 19.29
N ASN A 112 -13.84 18.50 19.76
CA ASN A 112 -15.04 17.74 20.07
C ASN A 112 -16.21 18.16 19.16
N SER A 113 -15.92 18.66 17.98
CA SER A 113 -16.94 19.15 17.02
C SER A 113 -17.76 18.01 16.40
N MET A 114 -17.28 16.78 16.43
CA MET A 114 -17.92 15.58 15.88
C MET A 114 -18.42 14.66 16.99
N ASP A 115 -19.37 13.81 16.68
CA ASP A 115 -19.89 12.77 17.58
C ASP A 115 -18.97 11.54 17.57
N ASP A 116 -17.80 11.68 18.16
CA ASP A 116 -16.78 10.63 18.25
C ASP A 116 -17.25 9.44 19.09
N GLU A 117 -18.14 9.67 20.06
CA GLU A 117 -18.68 8.59 20.89
C GLU A 117 -19.56 7.65 20.05
N ARG A 118 -20.45 8.20 19.22
CA ARG A 118 -21.27 7.41 18.28
C ARG A 118 -20.40 6.63 17.31
N LEU A 119 -19.41 7.30 16.69
CA LEU A 119 -18.48 6.64 15.76
C LEU A 119 -17.72 5.49 16.44
N MET A 120 -17.31 5.66 17.69
CA MET A 120 -16.64 4.60 18.45
C MET A 120 -17.55 3.39 18.65
N TYR A 121 -18.83 3.58 19.01
CA TYR A 121 -19.76 2.46 19.12
C TYR A 121 -19.97 1.72 17.79
N GLU A 122 -20.13 2.44 16.69
CA GLU A 122 -20.27 1.84 15.36
C GLU A 122 -19.03 1.04 14.94
N MET A 123 -17.83 1.55 15.24
CA MET A 123 -16.58 0.81 15.00
C MET A 123 -16.47 -0.46 15.86
N LEU A 124 -16.89 -0.39 17.13
CA LEU A 124 -16.90 -1.55 18.01
C LEU A 124 -17.85 -2.65 17.50
N GLU A 125 -18.99 -2.29 16.91
CA GLU A 125 -19.87 -3.24 16.22
C GLU A 125 -19.17 -3.91 15.04
N MET A 126 -18.46 -3.14 14.19
CA MET A 126 -17.72 -3.68 13.06
C MET A 126 -16.59 -4.63 13.49
N ILE A 127 -15.90 -4.32 14.59
CA ILE A 127 -14.86 -5.18 15.17
C ILE A 127 -15.50 -6.48 15.71
N GLU A 128 -16.62 -6.38 16.43
CA GLU A 128 -17.34 -7.51 16.99
C GLU A 128 -17.88 -8.45 15.91
N GLU A 129 -18.40 -7.90 14.82
CA GLU A 129 -18.86 -8.62 13.63
C GLU A 129 -17.68 -9.25 12.86
N ARG A 130 -16.45 -8.93 13.22
CA ARG A 130 -15.22 -9.34 12.51
C ARG A 130 -15.29 -8.97 11.02
N TYR A 131 -15.71 -7.74 10.78
CA TYR A 131 -15.77 -7.17 9.45
C TYR A 131 -14.41 -7.28 8.75
N ASP A 132 -14.40 -7.43 7.44
CA ASP A 132 -13.16 -7.41 6.66
C ASP A 132 -12.36 -6.13 6.96
N CYS A 133 -11.07 -6.26 7.25
CA CYS A 133 -10.21 -5.16 7.72
C CYS A 133 -10.54 -4.60 9.12
N SER A 134 -11.26 -5.32 9.99
CA SER A 134 -11.51 -4.91 11.37
C SER A 134 -10.24 -4.80 12.24
N ASP A 135 -9.17 -5.46 11.85
CA ASP A 135 -7.84 -5.30 12.43
C ASP A 135 -7.29 -3.87 12.30
N PHE A 136 -7.63 -3.15 11.23
CA PHE A 136 -7.28 -1.74 11.07
C PHE A 136 -7.96 -0.88 12.14
N LEU A 137 -9.24 -1.13 12.39
CA LEU A 137 -9.99 -0.45 13.45
C LEU A 137 -9.47 -0.82 14.84
N MET A 138 -9.20 -2.11 15.08
CA MET A 138 -8.64 -2.60 16.33
C MET A 138 -7.25 -2.00 16.61
N CYS A 139 -6.41 -1.90 15.61
CA CYS A 139 -5.09 -1.30 15.72
C CYS A 139 -5.16 0.18 16.14
N GLY A 140 -6.07 0.94 15.55
CA GLY A 140 -6.33 2.31 15.93
C GLY A 140 -7.00 2.45 17.31
N LEU A 141 -7.90 1.54 17.67
CA LEU A 141 -8.52 1.49 19.00
C LEU A 141 -7.47 1.25 20.09
N ILE A 142 -6.52 0.36 19.87
CA ILE A 142 -5.39 0.14 20.79
C ILE A 142 -4.58 1.42 20.96
N ARG A 143 -4.25 2.12 19.88
CA ARG A 143 -3.57 3.41 19.94
C ARG A 143 -4.38 4.44 20.75
N TYR A 144 -5.68 4.49 20.54
CA TYR A 144 -6.57 5.35 21.29
C TYR A 144 -6.52 5.05 22.79
N LEU A 145 -6.58 3.78 23.19
CA LEU A 145 -6.58 3.35 24.60
C LEU A 145 -5.26 3.63 25.33
N HIS A 146 -4.13 3.61 24.63
CA HIS A 146 -2.84 3.96 25.21
C HIS A 146 -2.71 5.48 25.51
N ASN A 147 -3.39 6.32 24.73
CA ASN A 147 -3.20 7.78 24.78
C ASN A 147 -4.34 8.53 25.46
N TYR A 148 -5.55 7.97 25.49
CA TYR A 148 -6.73 8.69 25.95
C TYR A 148 -7.54 7.88 26.95
N PRO A 149 -7.98 8.50 28.07
CA PRO A 149 -8.78 7.79 29.07
C PRO A 149 -10.16 7.44 28.52
N VAL A 150 -10.64 6.26 28.89
CA VAL A 150 -12.00 5.80 28.58
C VAL A 150 -12.65 5.32 29.88
N GLU A 151 -13.89 5.73 30.10
CA GLU A 151 -14.62 5.44 31.33
C GLU A 151 -16.04 4.91 31.05
N GLY A 152 -16.73 4.47 32.12
CA GLY A 152 -18.15 4.14 32.07
C GLY A 152 -18.50 2.97 31.14
N ALA A 153 -19.61 3.12 30.43
CA ALA A 153 -20.16 2.09 29.55
C ALA A 153 -19.25 1.79 28.35
N MET A 154 -18.61 2.81 27.80
CA MET A 154 -17.68 2.66 26.68
C MET A 154 -16.49 1.77 27.04
N LYS A 155 -15.87 1.98 28.21
CA LYS A 155 -14.75 1.15 28.70
C LYS A 155 -15.16 -0.33 28.80
N LYS A 156 -16.34 -0.59 29.35
CA LYS A 156 -16.86 -1.96 29.43
C LYS A 156 -17.08 -2.56 28.04
N ARG A 157 -17.71 -1.81 27.15
CA ARG A 157 -17.98 -2.26 25.78
C ARG A 157 -16.70 -2.57 25.00
N ILE A 158 -15.68 -1.70 25.10
CA ILE A 158 -14.37 -1.93 24.48
C ILE A 158 -13.74 -3.21 25.01
N LYS A 159 -13.72 -3.38 26.36
CA LYS A 159 -13.18 -4.60 26.98
C LYS A 159 -13.89 -5.86 26.45
N ASP A 160 -15.23 -5.86 26.42
CA ASP A 160 -16.02 -7.01 25.97
C ASP A 160 -15.69 -7.36 24.50
N VAL A 161 -15.55 -6.37 23.62
CA VAL A 161 -15.18 -6.55 22.21
C VAL A 161 -13.76 -7.12 22.09
N MET A 162 -12.80 -6.52 22.79
CA MET A 162 -11.39 -6.95 22.74
C MET A 162 -11.20 -8.38 23.25
N LEU A 163 -11.86 -8.77 24.34
CA LEU A 163 -11.76 -10.14 24.88
C LEU A 163 -12.32 -11.18 23.90
N ASN A 164 -13.33 -10.82 23.10
CA ASN A 164 -14.01 -11.75 22.18
C ASN A 164 -13.50 -11.65 20.73
N TYR A 165 -12.49 -10.84 20.46
CA TYR A 165 -11.92 -10.69 19.11
C TYR A 165 -11.09 -11.91 18.71
N ARG A 166 -11.06 -12.22 17.41
CA ARG A 166 -10.23 -13.27 16.82
C ARG A 166 -8.94 -12.66 16.29
N TYR A 167 -7.87 -12.79 17.07
CA TYR A 167 -6.58 -12.14 16.77
C TYR A 167 -5.74 -12.86 15.72
N TRP A 168 -6.05 -14.10 15.36
CA TRP A 168 -5.36 -14.82 14.30
C TRP A 168 -6.17 -16.00 13.77
N MET A 169 -5.77 -16.50 12.59
CA MET A 169 -6.48 -17.55 11.87
C MET A 169 -6.53 -18.91 12.60
N ASP A 170 -5.61 -19.19 13.51
CA ASP A 170 -5.55 -20.41 14.32
C ASP A 170 -6.46 -20.38 15.57
N MET A 171 -7.09 -19.25 15.85
CA MET A 171 -8.04 -19.10 16.96
C MET A 171 -9.46 -19.45 16.53
N ASP A 172 -10.33 -19.75 17.52
CA ASP A 172 -11.70 -20.17 17.27
C ASP A 172 -12.53 -19.12 16.52
N GLY A 173 -13.14 -19.55 15.44
CA GLY A 173 -14.04 -18.74 14.63
C GLY A 173 -13.93 -19.06 13.15
N PHE A 174 -14.98 -18.71 12.42
CA PHE A 174 -15.03 -18.78 10.96
C PHE A 174 -15.57 -17.43 10.45
N ASP A 175 -14.74 -16.70 9.75
CA ASP A 175 -15.03 -15.35 9.23
C ASP A 175 -14.21 -15.05 7.99
N GLY A 176 -14.48 -13.91 7.36
CA GLY A 176 -13.85 -13.46 6.13
C GLY A 176 -12.67 -12.51 6.32
N MET A 177 -12.13 -12.38 7.54
CA MET A 177 -11.01 -11.47 7.79
C MET A 177 -9.75 -11.85 7.00
N CYS A 178 -9.02 -10.83 6.53
CA CYS A 178 -7.81 -10.98 5.72
C CYS A 178 -6.56 -11.23 6.58
N PHE A 179 -6.30 -12.47 6.99
CA PHE A 179 -5.12 -12.80 7.79
C PHE A 179 -3.81 -12.94 6.98
N TRP A 180 -3.89 -13.18 5.70
CA TRP A 180 -2.78 -13.71 4.88
C TRP A 180 -1.80 -12.68 4.33
N SER A 181 -2.09 -11.38 4.37
CA SER A 181 -1.18 -10.38 3.86
C SER A 181 -0.18 -9.89 4.90
N GLU A 182 0.93 -9.35 4.46
CA GLU A 182 2.01 -8.90 5.33
C GLU A 182 1.57 -7.79 6.29
N ASN A 183 0.81 -6.81 5.79
CA ASN A 183 0.30 -5.70 6.60
C ASN A 183 -0.75 -6.18 7.63
N HIS A 184 -1.70 -7.03 7.23
CA HIS A 184 -2.70 -7.59 8.14
C HIS A 184 -2.04 -8.45 9.23
N ALA A 185 -1.04 -9.27 8.86
CA ALA A 185 -0.31 -10.09 9.82
C ALA A 185 0.29 -9.23 10.94
N LEU A 186 1.00 -8.14 10.58
CA LEU A 186 1.58 -7.25 11.57
C LEU A 186 0.50 -6.59 12.45
N MET A 187 -0.61 -6.14 11.85
CA MET A 187 -1.71 -5.54 12.61
C MET A 187 -2.31 -6.52 13.62
N PHE A 188 -2.65 -7.73 13.20
CA PHE A 188 -3.20 -8.76 14.10
C PHE A 188 -2.25 -9.12 15.23
N TYR A 189 -0.95 -9.30 14.93
CA TYR A 189 0.06 -9.64 15.93
C TYR A 189 0.25 -8.51 16.94
N THR A 190 0.30 -7.27 16.47
CA THR A 190 0.38 -6.08 17.30
C THR A 190 -0.86 -5.94 18.18
N CYS A 191 -2.05 -6.19 17.63
CA CYS A 191 -3.31 -6.17 18.38
C CYS A 191 -3.33 -7.26 19.46
N ALA A 192 -2.90 -8.49 19.16
CA ALA A 192 -2.82 -9.56 20.14
C ALA A 192 -1.87 -9.24 21.31
N MET A 193 -0.68 -8.73 20.98
CA MET A 193 0.34 -8.34 21.95
C MET A 193 -0.20 -7.28 22.93
N ASN A 194 -0.77 -6.21 22.40
CA ASN A 194 -1.25 -5.09 23.22
C ASN A 194 -2.54 -5.43 23.99
N ALA A 195 -3.49 -6.14 23.38
CA ALA A 195 -4.72 -6.56 24.08
C ALA A 195 -4.40 -7.46 25.26
N GLY A 196 -3.45 -8.40 25.08
CA GLY A 196 -2.99 -9.27 26.16
C GLY A 196 -2.30 -8.50 27.28
N GLU A 197 -1.54 -7.45 26.98
CA GLU A 197 -0.90 -6.57 27.96
C GLU A 197 -1.93 -5.72 28.73
N MET A 198 -2.94 -5.17 28.04
CA MET A 198 -4.00 -4.35 28.64
C MET A 198 -4.89 -5.15 29.61
N TYR A 199 -5.06 -6.45 29.35
CA TYR A 199 -5.94 -7.32 30.13
C TYR A 199 -5.25 -8.64 30.54
N PRO A 200 -4.13 -8.58 31.30
CA PRO A 200 -3.24 -9.71 31.51
C PRO A 200 -3.88 -10.90 32.25
N ASP A 201 -4.82 -10.62 33.13
CA ASP A 201 -5.47 -11.62 33.98
C ASP A 201 -6.85 -12.07 33.45
N GLU A 202 -7.30 -11.47 32.32
CA GLU A 202 -8.56 -11.84 31.69
C GLU A 202 -8.38 -13.05 30.75
N TYR A 203 -9.47 -13.77 30.53
CA TYR A 203 -9.49 -14.90 29.58
C TYR A 203 -10.03 -14.45 28.22
N PHE A 204 -9.35 -14.81 27.16
CA PHE A 204 -9.70 -14.54 25.77
C PHE A 204 -10.29 -15.81 25.15
N PRO A 205 -11.63 -15.97 25.09
CA PRO A 205 -12.27 -17.24 24.77
C PRO A 205 -11.90 -17.81 23.40
N ARG A 206 -11.78 -16.95 22.38
CA ARG A 206 -11.43 -17.41 21.01
C ARG A 206 -9.98 -17.84 20.87
N ALA A 207 -9.08 -17.19 21.61
CA ALA A 207 -7.68 -17.58 21.66
C ALA A 207 -7.45 -18.79 22.58
N LYS A 208 -8.36 -19.06 23.51
CA LYS A 208 -8.21 -20.04 24.61
C LYS A 208 -6.97 -19.76 25.46
N MET A 209 -6.70 -18.48 25.70
CA MET A 209 -5.52 -17.95 26.38
C MET A 209 -5.94 -16.96 27.46
N THR A 210 -5.13 -16.87 28.51
CA THR A 210 -5.10 -15.67 29.37
C THR A 210 -4.48 -14.50 28.63
N GLY A 211 -4.68 -13.27 29.13
CA GLY A 211 -4.06 -12.11 28.52
C GLY A 211 -2.53 -12.21 28.49
N ARG A 212 -1.91 -12.75 29.54
CA ARG A 212 -0.44 -12.96 29.56
C ARG A 212 0.01 -13.90 28.45
N GLU A 213 -0.72 -14.98 28.21
CA GLU A 213 -0.42 -15.92 27.14
C GLU A 213 -0.65 -15.28 25.75
N LEU A 214 -1.71 -14.51 25.58
CA LEU A 214 -2.01 -13.80 24.34
C LEU A 214 -0.94 -12.71 24.04
N HIS A 215 -0.48 -11.99 25.07
CA HIS A 215 0.63 -11.05 24.95
C HIS A 215 1.90 -11.74 24.43
N LEU A 216 2.30 -12.85 25.06
CA LEU A 216 3.47 -13.62 24.63
C LEU A 216 3.32 -14.19 23.22
N TYR A 217 2.12 -14.67 22.87
CA TYR A 217 1.78 -15.12 21.54
C TYR A 217 1.99 -14.00 20.50
N GLY A 218 1.34 -12.84 20.72
CA GLY A 218 1.45 -11.69 19.83
C GLY A 218 2.89 -11.16 19.72
N ARG A 219 3.58 -11.05 20.86
CA ARG A 219 4.99 -10.64 20.94
C ARG A 219 5.90 -11.53 20.08
N ASN A 220 5.78 -12.83 20.23
CA ASN A 220 6.59 -13.76 19.45
C ASN A 220 6.31 -13.67 17.95
N LYS A 221 5.05 -13.44 17.58
CA LYS A 221 4.65 -13.23 16.19
C LYS A 221 5.16 -11.90 15.61
N VAL A 222 5.18 -10.83 16.41
CA VAL A 222 5.79 -9.54 16.02
C VAL A 222 7.29 -9.72 15.81
N LEU A 223 7.98 -10.40 16.72
CA LEU A 223 9.42 -10.70 16.57
C LEU A 223 9.71 -11.50 15.30
N GLN A 224 8.94 -12.56 15.04
CA GLN A 224 9.09 -13.35 13.83
C GLN A 224 8.85 -12.50 12.57
N TRP A 225 7.86 -11.60 12.56
CA TRP A 225 7.62 -10.70 11.46
C TRP A 225 8.78 -9.72 11.25
N LEU A 226 9.37 -9.18 12.33
CA LEU A 226 10.55 -8.32 12.26
C LEU A 226 11.77 -9.07 11.74
N ASP A 227 12.04 -10.28 12.25
CA ASP A 227 13.14 -11.15 11.76
C ASP A 227 13.02 -11.36 10.25
N ASP A 228 11.82 -11.67 9.79
CA ASP A 228 11.53 -11.89 8.38
C ASP A 228 11.80 -10.64 7.52
N VAL A 229 11.34 -9.47 7.95
CA VAL A 229 11.51 -8.22 7.17
C VAL A 229 12.96 -7.71 7.25
N GLU A 230 13.64 -7.89 8.35
CA GLU A 230 15.07 -7.54 8.49
C GLU A 230 15.93 -8.38 7.54
N GLU A 231 15.66 -9.68 7.44
CA GLU A 231 16.44 -10.61 6.62
C GLU A 231 16.08 -10.50 5.12
N TYR A 232 14.79 -10.50 4.80
CA TYR A 232 14.32 -10.63 3.41
C TYR A 232 13.76 -9.33 2.82
N GLY A 233 13.38 -8.36 3.65
CA GLY A 233 12.64 -7.17 3.25
C GLY A 233 11.14 -7.44 3.13
N PHE A 234 10.40 -6.43 2.68
CA PHE A 234 8.95 -6.49 2.57
C PHE A 234 8.49 -7.33 1.37
N GLU A 235 7.47 -8.17 1.58
CA GLU A 235 6.79 -8.89 0.49
C GLU A 235 5.82 -7.98 -0.28
N GLU A 236 5.14 -7.08 0.44
CA GLU A 236 4.29 -6.04 -0.16
C GLU A 236 5.13 -4.81 -0.54
N PHE A 237 6.41 -5.02 -0.91
CA PHE A 237 7.39 -3.98 -1.18
C PHE A 237 6.84 -2.89 -2.09
N LEU A 238 7.14 -1.65 -1.74
CA LEU A 238 6.83 -0.45 -2.50
C LEU A 238 5.36 -0.32 -2.92
N SER A 239 4.47 -1.07 -2.27
CA SER A 239 3.03 -0.97 -2.53
C SER A 239 2.52 0.39 -2.06
N THR A 240 2.13 1.24 -3.00
CA THR A 240 1.64 2.58 -2.69
C THR A 240 0.26 2.59 -2.03
N VAL A 241 -0.40 1.43 -1.96
CA VAL A 241 -1.64 1.25 -1.19
C VAL A 241 -1.34 0.81 0.25
N TYR A 242 -0.38 -0.13 0.43
CA TYR A 242 -0.22 -0.81 1.72
C TYR A 242 0.94 -0.31 2.58
N MET A 243 1.93 0.40 2.03
CA MET A 243 3.03 0.91 2.86
C MET A 243 2.55 1.91 3.93
N CYS A 244 1.52 2.72 3.66
CA CYS A 244 0.93 3.59 4.69
C CYS A 244 0.15 2.80 5.76
N VAL A 245 -0.44 1.67 5.41
CA VAL A 245 -1.10 0.74 6.35
C VAL A 245 -0.07 0.08 7.26
N THR A 246 0.99 -0.46 6.64
CA THR A 246 2.12 -1.06 7.38
C THR A 246 2.80 -0.04 8.30
N PHE A 247 2.93 1.23 7.86
CA PHE A 247 3.42 2.32 8.69
C PHE A 247 2.58 2.49 9.96
N ALA A 248 1.25 2.50 9.85
CA ALA A 248 0.35 2.65 11.00
C ALA A 248 0.52 1.49 12.01
N ALA A 249 0.75 0.26 11.54
CA ALA A 249 1.03 -0.89 12.40
C ALA A 249 2.41 -0.79 13.05
N LEU A 250 3.45 -0.44 12.28
CA LEU A 250 4.82 -0.30 12.77
C LEU A 250 4.95 0.73 13.87
N ILE A 251 4.32 1.90 13.73
CA ILE A 251 4.38 2.93 14.78
C ILE A 251 3.64 2.52 16.06
N ASN A 252 2.67 1.59 16.00
CA ASN A 252 2.12 0.98 17.20
C ASN A 252 3.15 0.06 17.90
N VAL A 253 3.92 -0.70 17.11
CA VAL A 253 5.01 -1.50 17.68
C VAL A 253 6.10 -0.61 18.27
N VAL A 254 6.46 0.49 17.58
CA VAL A 254 7.45 1.46 18.08
C VAL A 254 7.00 2.06 19.41
N ASP A 255 5.76 2.51 19.50
CA ASP A 255 5.28 3.27 20.66
C ASP A 255 4.90 2.40 21.87
N TYR A 256 4.47 1.13 21.63
CA TYR A 256 3.82 0.29 22.65
C TYR A 256 4.45 -1.09 22.83
N SER A 257 5.72 -1.25 22.56
CA SER A 257 6.45 -2.47 22.89
C SER A 257 7.69 -2.20 23.73
N GLU A 258 8.28 -3.25 24.26
CA GLU A 258 9.53 -3.12 25.02
C GLU A 258 10.66 -2.52 24.16
N PRO A 259 11.65 -1.84 24.78
CA PRO A 259 12.64 -1.01 24.08
C PRO A 259 13.41 -1.70 22.97
N GLU A 260 13.67 -3.00 23.09
CA GLU A 260 14.39 -3.78 22.07
C GLU A 260 13.54 -3.97 20.81
N ILE A 261 12.27 -4.35 20.97
CA ILE A 261 11.34 -4.51 19.86
C ILE A 261 11.02 -3.16 19.23
N SER A 262 10.78 -2.13 20.05
CA SER A 262 10.55 -0.77 19.59
C SER A 262 11.70 -0.26 18.72
N LYS A 263 12.96 -0.44 19.14
CA LYS A 263 14.13 -0.06 18.35
C LYS A 263 14.21 -0.78 16.99
N ARG A 264 13.92 -2.08 16.97
CA ARG A 264 13.90 -2.87 15.73
C ARG A 264 12.79 -2.38 14.79
N ALA A 265 11.58 -2.19 15.33
CA ALA A 265 10.46 -1.66 14.56
C ALA A 265 10.74 -0.27 13.98
N ALA A 266 11.40 0.61 14.75
CA ALA A 266 11.85 1.91 14.25
C ALA A 266 12.82 1.77 13.07
N ALA A 267 13.83 0.90 13.17
CA ALA A 267 14.79 0.66 12.09
C ALA A 267 14.12 0.09 10.83
N VAL A 268 13.13 -0.78 10.99
CA VAL A 268 12.34 -1.31 9.86
C VAL A 268 11.48 -0.20 9.24
N THR A 269 10.93 0.70 10.05
CA THR A 269 10.17 1.87 9.57
C THR A 269 11.07 2.83 8.80
N ASP A 270 12.28 3.12 9.31
CA ASP A 270 13.30 3.94 8.64
C ASP A 270 13.65 3.36 7.25
N LYS A 271 13.86 2.04 7.17
CA LYS A 271 14.13 1.34 5.92
C LYS A 271 12.95 1.46 4.94
N MET A 272 11.72 1.30 5.41
CA MET A 272 10.52 1.44 4.59
C MET A 272 10.39 2.85 4.02
N LEU A 273 10.55 3.89 4.85
CA LEU A 273 10.48 5.28 4.42
C LEU A 273 11.61 5.64 3.45
N SER A 274 12.82 5.14 3.71
CA SER A 274 13.97 5.34 2.81
C SER A 274 13.74 4.70 1.43
N MET A 275 13.15 3.50 1.37
CA MET A 275 12.81 2.87 0.10
C MET A 275 11.73 3.65 -0.67
N LEU A 276 10.69 4.13 0.00
CA LEU A 276 9.66 4.97 -0.63
C LEU A 276 10.23 6.29 -1.12
N ALA A 277 11.06 6.95 -0.32
CA ALA A 277 11.75 8.20 -0.69
C ALA A 277 12.66 8.00 -1.91
N LEU A 278 13.46 6.92 -1.92
CA LEU A 278 14.34 6.57 -3.03
C LEU A 278 13.58 6.43 -4.35
N HIS A 279 12.39 5.82 -4.32
CA HIS A 279 11.52 5.63 -5.46
C HIS A 279 10.57 6.79 -5.74
N THR A 280 10.58 7.84 -4.92
CA THR A 280 9.82 9.06 -5.20
C THR A 280 10.48 9.84 -6.32
N TYR A 281 9.70 10.18 -7.33
CA TYR A 281 10.14 10.96 -8.48
C TYR A 281 9.08 11.98 -8.84
N LYS A 282 9.47 13.26 -8.77
CA LYS A 282 8.56 14.39 -9.00
C LYS A 282 7.30 14.27 -8.12
N THR A 283 6.17 13.95 -8.68
CA THR A 283 4.86 13.95 -8.00
C THR A 283 4.31 12.56 -7.66
N GLY A 284 5.13 11.50 -7.80
CA GLY A 284 4.68 10.14 -7.60
C GLY A 284 5.78 9.17 -7.18
N ILE A 285 5.37 8.00 -6.71
CA ILE A 285 6.27 6.87 -6.47
C ILE A 285 6.34 6.04 -7.74
N VAL A 286 7.53 5.92 -8.32
CA VAL A 286 7.81 5.12 -9.52
C VAL A 286 8.52 3.86 -9.10
N ALA A 287 7.78 2.78 -8.96
CA ALA A 287 8.33 1.53 -8.45
C ALA A 287 7.57 0.30 -8.97
N PRO A 288 8.26 -0.85 -9.11
CA PRO A 288 7.59 -2.13 -9.13
C PRO A 288 7.08 -2.43 -7.72
N MET A 289 5.95 -3.10 -7.63
CA MET A 289 5.26 -3.31 -6.35
C MET A 289 4.98 -4.79 -6.11
N GLY A 290 5.18 -5.26 -4.89
CA GLY A 290 4.85 -6.61 -4.49
C GLY A 290 3.35 -6.87 -4.50
N ARG A 291 2.55 -5.83 -4.22
CA ARG A 291 1.09 -5.86 -4.30
C ARG A 291 0.56 -4.62 -5.01
N VAL A 292 -0.22 -4.81 -6.07
CA VAL A 292 -0.61 -3.77 -7.04
C VAL A 292 -2.11 -3.74 -7.25
N TYR A 293 -2.66 -2.53 -7.36
CA TYR A 293 -4.04 -2.26 -7.77
C TYR A 293 -4.07 -1.27 -8.93
N ARG A 294 -5.20 -1.19 -9.64
CA ARG A 294 -5.37 -0.27 -10.78
C ARG A 294 -5.12 1.19 -10.39
N SER A 295 -5.57 1.60 -9.20
CA SER A 295 -5.43 2.98 -8.71
C SER A 295 -3.98 3.45 -8.61
N VAL A 296 -3.01 2.55 -8.40
CA VAL A 296 -1.59 2.94 -8.32
C VAL A 296 -1.00 3.44 -9.64
N LEU A 297 -1.71 3.27 -10.74
CA LEU A 297 -1.35 3.86 -12.04
C LEU A 297 -1.52 5.39 -12.07
N TYR A 298 -2.25 5.94 -11.08
CA TYR A 298 -2.45 7.38 -10.91
C TYR A 298 -1.56 7.89 -9.78
N PRO A 299 -0.42 8.55 -10.07
CA PRO A 299 0.56 8.91 -9.04
C PRO A 299 -0.01 9.83 -7.97
N PHE A 300 -0.99 10.67 -8.31
CA PHE A 300 -1.64 11.60 -7.38
C PHE A 300 -2.66 10.92 -6.45
N ASP A 301 -2.97 9.65 -6.69
CA ASP A 301 -3.94 8.87 -5.93
C ASP A 301 -3.26 7.72 -5.15
N GLN A 302 -1.96 7.76 -5.05
CA GLN A 302 -1.17 6.78 -4.33
C GLN A 302 -1.18 7.06 -2.83
N GLY A 303 -1.71 6.13 -2.01
CA GLY A 303 -1.81 6.31 -0.55
C GLY A 303 -0.47 6.61 0.13
N ALA A 304 0.59 5.90 -0.25
CA ALA A 304 1.94 6.12 0.31
C ALA A 304 2.56 7.48 -0.04
N MET A 305 2.01 8.19 -1.04
CA MET A 305 2.41 9.58 -1.29
C MET A 305 2.04 10.52 -0.14
N ALA A 306 1.08 10.15 0.72
CA ALA A 306 0.80 10.90 1.92
C ALA A 306 1.98 10.91 2.89
N LEU A 307 2.71 9.78 3.03
CA LEU A 307 3.96 9.74 3.82
C LEU A 307 5.04 10.60 3.17
N MET A 308 5.15 10.58 1.85
CA MET A 308 6.12 11.40 1.14
C MET A 308 5.81 12.90 1.23
N ASN A 309 4.52 13.29 1.16
CA ASN A 309 4.10 14.67 1.38
C ASN A 309 4.32 15.11 2.84
N LEU A 310 4.11 14.25 3.83
CA LEU A 310 4.45 14.54 5.23
C LEU A 310 5.94 14.91 5.35
N ILE A 311 6.82 14.16 4.70
CA ILE A 311 8.27 14.33 4.75
C ILE A 311 8.73 15.53 3.90
N ASN A 312 8.18 15.69 2.70
CA ASN A 312 8.50 16.76 1.77
C ASN A 312 7.23 17.56 1.41
N PRO A 313 6.98 18.67 2.07
CA PRO A 313 5.79 19.52 1.83
C PRO A 313 5.66 20.09 0.40
N LYS A 314 6.69 20.01 -0.40
CA LYS A 314 6.65 20.41 -1.82
C LYS A 314 5.89 19.42 -2.70
N LEU A 315 5.65 18.19 -2.20
CA LEU A 315 4.93 17.16 -2.92
C LEU A 315 3.40 17.33 -2.77
N PRO A 316 2.59 16.78 -3.68
CA PRO A 316 1.15 16.86 -3.57
C PRO A 316 0.65 16.00 -2.40
N TYR A 317 -0.43 16.43 -1.74
CA TYR A 317 -1.14 15.61 -0.77
C TYR A 317 -2.14 14.68 -1.45
N THR A 318 -2.46 13.55 -0.81
CA THR A 318 -3.31 12.49 -1.38
C THR A 318 -4.31 11.97 -0.35
N PHE A 319 -5.31 11.22 -0.81
CA PHE A 319 -6.33 10.61 0.06
C PHE A 319 -5.74 9.66 1.13
N GLY A 320 -4.58 9.08 0.91
CA GLY A 320 -3.86 8.22 1.87
C GLY A 320 -3.45 8.91 3.17
N GLU A 321 -3.61 10.23 3.23
CA GLU A 321 -3.47 11.03 4.45
C GLU A 321 -4.24 10.45 5.63
N GLY A 322 -5.41 9.85 5.39
CA GLY A 322 -6.23 9.24 6.44
C GLY A 322 -5.46 8.29 7.36
N TRP A 323 -4.46 7.58 6.88
CA TRP A 323 -3.60 6.73 7.70
C TRP A 323 -2.66 7.50 8.63
N LEU A 324 -2.36 8.76 8.32
CA LEU A 324 -1.47 9.61 9.13
C LEU A 324 -2.09 10.09 10.44
N GLY A 325 -3.39 9.92 10.64
CA GLY A 325 -4.01 10.16 11.95
C GLY A 325 -3.45 9.28 13.06
N PHE A 326 -2.95 8.08 12.73
CA PHE A 326 -2.21 7.25 13.67
C PHE A 326 -0.91 7.94 14.14
N TYR A 327 -0.28 8.71 13.28
CA TYR A 327 0.94 9.46 13.61
C TYR A 327 0.70 10.66 14.52
N ALA A 328 -0.54 11.15 14.63
CA ALA A 328 -0.88 12.31 15.48
C ALA A 328 -0.58 12.10 16.97
N SER A 329 -0.47 10.86 17.43
CA SER A 329 -0.12 10.50 18.80
C SER A 329 1.13 9.62 18.91
N SER A 330 1.94 9.55 17.85
CA SER A 330 3.16 8.74 17.82
C SER A 330 4.38 9.54 18.25
N HIS A 331 5.33 8.86 18.87
CA HIS A 331 6.64 9.41 19.25
C HIS A 331 7.75 9.01 18.26
N TYR A 332 7.40 8.27 17.19
CA TYR A 332 8.37 7.86 16.17
C TYR A 332 8.93 9.09 15.45
N PRO A 333 10.25 9.29 15.48
CA PRO A 333 10.87 10.41 14.77
C PRO A 333 11.05 10.04 13.29
N ILE A 334 10.59 10.88 12.38
CA ILE A 334 10.87 10.72 10.95
C ILE A 334 12.38 10.93 10.72
N PRO A 335 13.08 10.01 10.02
CA PRO A 335 14.51 10.14 9.76
C PRO A 335 14.87 11.39 8.94
N GLU A 336 16.02 11.96 9.24
CA GLU A 336 16.59 13.03 8.41
C GLU A 336 17.11 12.48 7.07
N GLY A 337 17.23 13.37 6.07
CA GLY A 337 17.84 13.05 4.78
C GLY A 337 16.91 12.40 3.76
N LEU A 338 15.66 12.06 4.10
CA LEU A 338 14.71 11.43 3.17
C LEU A 338 14.37 12.33 1.98
N VAL A 339 14.27 13.66 2.18
CA VAL A 339 14.06 14.61 1.09
C VAL A 339 15.20 14.55 0.09
N LYS A 340 16.43 14.42 0.56
CA LYS A 340 17.60 14.28 -0.32
C LYS A 340 17.52 13.00 -1.15
N LEU A 341 17.08 11.86 -0.58
CA LEU A 341 16.86 10.65 -1.37
C LEU A 341 15.80 10.80 -2.45
N MET A 342 14.81 11.67 -2.27
CA MET A 342 13.79 11.97 -3.29
C MET A 342 14.39 12.77 -4.45
N GLU A 343 15.32 13.68 -4.18
CA GLU A 343 15.87 14.66 -5.12
C GLU A 343 17.17 14.20 -5.80
N ASP A 344 17.97 13.31 -5.18
CA ASP A 344 19.26 12.88 -5.71
C ASP A 344 19.13 12.02 -6.98
N ASP A 345 20.11 12.17 -7.87
CA ASP A 345 20.37 11.22 -8.94
C ASP A 345 20.85 9.90 -8.34
N VAL A 346 20.27 8.81 -8.83
CA VAL A 346 20.52 7.46 -8.27
C VAL A 346 20.59 6.41 -9.38
N GLU A 347 21.59 5.55 -9.30
CA GLU A 347 21.61 4.25 -9.99
C GLU A 347 21.91 3.18 -8.94
N THR A 348 20.97 2.29 -8.67
CA THR A 348 21.12 1.28 -7.62
C THR A 348 20.35 -0.02 -7.89
N ASN A 349 20.79 -1.07 -7.22
CA ASN A 349 20.08 -2.33 -7.09
C ASN A 349 19.85 -2.63 -5.62
N HIS A 350 18.63 -2.99 -5.27
CA HIS A 350 18.32 -3.45 -3.92
C HIS A 350 17.40 -4.68 -3.96
N THR A 351 17.36 -5.41 -2.86
CA THR A 351 16.49 -6.58 -2.70
C THR A 351 15.43 -6.30 -1.65
N THR A 352 14.21 -6.76 -1.91
CA THR A 352 13.11 -6.67 -0.95
C THR A 352 12.11 -7.79 -1.22
N GLY A 353 11.68 -8.51 -0.16
CA GLY A 353 10.88 -9.71 -0.30
C GLY A 353 11.49 -10.66 -1.34
N ASN A 354 10.67 -11.16 -2.24
CA ASN A 354 11.09 -12.06 -3.31
C ASN A 354 11.52 -11.33 -4.60
N ALA A 355 12.08 -10.14 -4.48
CA ALA A 355 12.44 -9.32 -5.63
C ALA A 355 13.85 -8.73 -5.53
N ARG A 356 14.45 -8.53 -6.70
CA ARG A 356 15.58 -7.64 -6.91
C ARG A 356 15.11 -6.48 -7.76
N VAL A 357 15.22 -5.27 -7.23
CA VAL A 357 14.75 -4.03 -7.86
C VAL A 357 15.93 -3.24 -8.34
N TYR A 358 15.90 -2.83 -9.61
CA TYR A 358 16.79 -1.84 -10.19
C TYR A 358 16.08 -0.50 -10.24
N LEU A 359 16.80 0.56 -9.93
CA LEU A 359 16.36 1.94 -10.03
C LEU A 359 17.46 2.80 -10.65
N GLU A 360 17.09 3.60 -11.63
CA GLU A 360 17.90 4.68 -12.19
C GLU A 360 17.02 5.92 -12.33
N LYS A 361 17.37 6.99 -11.65
CA LYS A 361 16.65 8.28 -11.76
C LYS A 361 17.62 9.45 -11.80
N ASN A 362 17.22 10.49 -12.52
CA ASN A 362 17.85 11.78 -12.60
C ASN A 362 16.80 12.84 -12.92
N ASP A 363 17.20 14.08 -13.20
CA ASP A 363 16.27 15.18 -13.49
C ASP A 363 15.35 14.91 -14.69
N ASP A 364 15.78 14.10 -15.67
CA ASP A 364 15.06 13.87 -16.92
C ASP A 364 14.11 12.67 -16.88
N TYR A 365 14.49 11.60 -16.17
CA TYR A 365 13.71 10.35 -16.12
C TYR A 365 13.88 9.56 -14.83
N CYS A 366 12.94 8.64 -14.61
CA CYS A 366 13.05 7.59 -13.63
C CYS A 366 12.72 6.24 -14.29
N LEU A 367 13.66 5.32 -14.22
CA LEU A 367 13.53 3.96 -14.73
C LEU A 367 13.67 2.97 -13.59
N THR A 368 12.72 2.04 -13.50
CA THR A 368 12.81 0.96 -12.53
C THR A 368 12.41 -0.37 -13.15
N SER A 369 13.01 -1.43 -12.67
CA SER A 369 12.68 -2.79 -13.10
C SER A 369 12.76 -3.77 -11.95
N VAL A 370 12.14 -4.95 -12.11
CA VAL A 370 12.12 -5.98 -11.10
C VAL A 370 12.43 -7.34 -11.69
N ALA A 371 13.26 -8.11 -10.99
CA ALA A 371 13.44 -9.54 -11.20
C ALA A 371 12.85 -10.29 -9.99
N SER A 372 11.91 -11.21 -10.26
CA SER A 372 11.26 -12.05 -9.26
C SER A 372 10.94 -13.43 -9.88
N PRO A 373 11.13 -14.53 -9.16
CA PRO A 373 11.78 -14.61 -7.85
C PRO A 373 13.27 -14.30 -7.93
N ARG A 374 13.83 -13.70 -6.88
CA ARG A 374 15.26 -13.41 -6.82
C ARG A 374 16.12 -14.69 -6.65
N GLU A 375 15.60 -15.64 -5.87
CA GLU A 375 16.19 -16.96 -5.57
C GLU A 375 15.12 -17.91 -5.00
N PRO A 376 15.43 -19.23 -4.85
CA PRO A 376 14.55 -20.14 -4.12
C PRO A 376 14.28 -19.58 -2.71
N PHE A 377 13.02 -19.40 -2.42
CA PHE A 377 12.58 -18.71 -1.23
C PHE A 377 12.26 -19.70 -0.13
N THR A 378 13.08 -19.77 0.91
CA THR A 378 12.95 -20.74 2.01
C THR A 378 12.19 -20.22 3.21
N ARG A 379 11.92 -18.93 3.27
CA ARG A 379 11.26 -18.20 4.38
C ARG A 379 10.03 -18.92 4.97
N TRP A 380 9.30 -19.62 4.12
CA TRP A 380 8.00 -20.21 4.45
C TRP A 380 8.03 -21.72 4.65
N GLU A 381 9.20 -22.33 4.77
CA GLU A 381 9.32 -23.79 4.89
C GLU A 381 8.62 -24.36 6.13
N ASN A 382 8.50 -23.57 7.18
CA ASN A 382 7.91 -23.98 8.45
C ASN A 382 6.43 -23.61 8.62
N GLU A 383 5.79 -22.90 7.66
CA GLU A 383 4.38 -22.53 7.73
C GLU A 383 3.59 -22.94 6.47
N PRO A 384 3.10 -24.18 6.37
CA PRO A 384 2.52 -24.75 5.14
C PRO A 384 1.34 -23.97 4.55
N LEU A 385 0.47 -23.39 5.38
CA LEU A 385 -0.73 -22.67 4.92
C LEU A 385 -0.39 -21.29 4.36
N ARG A 386 0.55 -20.59 4.96
CA ARG A 386 1.03 -19.29 4.49
C ARG A 386 1.83 -19.43 3.19
N LYS A 387 2.61 -20.51 3.04
CA LYS A 387 3.29 -20.91 1.79
C LYS A 387 2.33 -20.99 0.60
N MET A 388 1.18 -21.62 0.81
CA MET A 388 0.27 -21.92 -0.28
C MET A 388 -0.44 -20.67 -0.81
N TRP A 389 -0.71 -19.66 0.05
CA TRP A 389 -1.47 -18.47 -0.32
C TRP A 389 -0.60 -17.31 -0.81
N ILE A 390 0.43 -16.95 -0.07
CA ILE A 390 1.29 -15.81 -0.42
C ILE A 390 2.13 -16.15 -1.65
N SER A 391 2.75 -17.32 -1.70
CA SER A 391 3.51 -17.77 -2.86
C SER A 391 2.65 -17.81 -4.13
N ARG A 392 1.42 -18.34 -4.09
CA ARG A 392 0.54 -18.34 -5.27
C ARG A 392 0.01 -16.97 -5.64
N HIS A 393 -0.36 -16.12 -4.67
CA HIS A 393 -0.88 -14.79 -4.98
C HIS A 393 0.22 -13.82 -5.40
N ILE A 394 1.37 -13.83 -4.75
CA ILE A 394 2.51 -12.98 -5.11
C ILE A 394 3.15 -13.49 -6.40
N THR A 395 3.35 -14.79 -6.56
CA THR A 395 3.92 -15.35 -7.81
C THR A 395 2.98 -15.19 -9.00
N LEU A 396 1.68 -15.42 -8.86
CA LEU A 396 0.69 -15.15 -9.91
C LEU A 396 0.54 -13.66 -10.20
N ARG A 397 0.56 -12.81 -9.17
CA ARG A 397 0.51 -11.35 -9.36
C ARG A 397 1.82 -10.80 -9.89
N ASN A 398 2.97 -11.27 -9.45
CA ASN A 398 4.26 -10.90 -10.03
C ASN A 398 4.39 -11.34 -11.50
N HIS A 399 3.78 -12.45 -11.90
CA HIS A 399 3.64 -12.79 -13.32
C HIS A 399 2.67 -11.88 -14.07
N LEU A 400 1.65 -11.32 -13.40
CA LEU A 400 0.71 -10.36 -13.98
C LEU A 400 1.20 -8.91 -13.90
N THR A 401 2.06 -8.57 -12.93
CA THR A 401 2.71 -7.24 -12.80
C THR A 401 3.94 -7.06 -13.66
N ASN A 402 4.35 -8.08 -14.38
CA ASN A 402 5.20 -7.89 -15.55
C ASN A 402 4.49 -7.03 -16.62
N VAL A 403 3.47 -6.29 -16.24
CA VAL A 403 2.78 -5.30 -17.05
C VAL A 403 3.51 -3.97 -16.86
N PHE A 404 3.95 -3.41 -17.96
CA PHE A 404 4.50 -2.08 -18.06
C PHE A 404 3.61 -1.05 -17.39
N MET A 405 4.15 -0.28 -16.46
CA MET A 405 3.59 1.01 -16.11
C MET A 405 4.31 2.07 -16.92
N ALA A 406 3.71 2.51 -18.02
CA ALA A 406 4.10 3.76 -18.64
C ALA A 406 3.23 4.84 -18.00
N LEU A 407 3.83 5.65 -17.14
CA LEU A 407 3.15 6.78 -16.53
C LEU A 407 3.58 8.05 -17.26
N HIS A 408 2.59 8.76 -17.78
CA HIS A 408 2.81 10.08 -18.35
C HIS A 408 2.50 11.13 -17.28
N ILE A 409 3.52 11.72 -16.70
CA ILE A 409 3.36 12.82 -15.74
C ILE A 409 3.97 14.06 -16.35
N LEU A 410 3.15 15.09 -16.57
CA LEU A 410 3.59 16.42 -17.06
C LEU A 410 4.42 16.36 -18.35
N GLY A 411 4.05 15.51 -19.31
CA GLY A 411 4.76 15.39 -20.59
C GLY A 411 6.01 14.52 -20.57
N GLN A 412 6.31 13.87 -19.46
CA GLN A 412 7.44 12.93 -19.33
C GLN A 412 6.96 11.50 -19.17
N VAL A 413 7.60 10.57 -19.84
CA VAL A 413 7.25 9.14 -19.83
C VAL A 413 8.05 8.45 -18.73
N HIS A 414 7.34 7.87 -17.75
CA HIS A 414 7.92 6.96 -16.76
C HIS A 414 7.63 5.54 -17.17
N THR A 415 8.66 4.74 -17.35
CA THR A 415 8.49 3.34 -17.75
C THR A 415 8.99 2.41 -16.65
N VAL A 416 8.11 1.60 -16.09
CA VAL A 416 8.48 0.48 -15.23
C VAL A 416 8.60 -0.77 -16.10
N ILE A 417 9.79 -1.34 -16.17
CA ILE A 417 10.04 -2.56 -16.94
C ILE A 417 10.29 -3.71 -15.98
N SER A 418 9.46 -4.72 -16.05
CA SER A 418 9.71 -6.00 -15.38
C SER A 418 10.28 -7.00 -16.37
N SER A 419 11.42 -7.58 -16.09
CA SER A 419 11.98 -8.66 -16.89
C SER A 419 12.37 -9.86 -16.01
N THR A 420 11.98 -11.04 -16.44
CA THR A 420 12.42 -12.31 -15.85
C THR A 420 13.63 -12.89 -16.60
N CYS A 421 14.15 -12.20 -17.59
CA CYS A 421 15.30 -12.65 -18.40
C CYS A 421 16.29 -11.51 -18.59
N GLY A 422 17.44 -11.61 -17.93
CA GLY A 422 18.67 -10.85 -18.18
C GLY A 422 18.54 -9.32 -18.29
N MET A 423 19.00 -8.59 -17.29
CA MET A 423 19.09 -7.14 -17.35
C MET A 423 20.12 -6.71 -18.38
N GLN A 424 19.68 -6.04 -19.44
CA GLN A 424 20.55 -5.19 -20.25
C GLN A 424 20.18 -3.72 -20.01
N ARG A 425 21.18 -2.85 -19.88
CA ARG A 425 21.00 -1.39 -19.81
C ARG A 425 20.25 -0.89 -21.05
N LEU A 426 19.09 -0.29 -20.86
CA LEU A 426 18.26 0.24 -21.93
C LEU A 426 17.97 1.71 -21.67
N THR A 427 18.29 2.58 -22.64
CA THR A 427 17.80 3.96 -22.64
C THR A 427 16.28 3.97 -22.91
N ALA A 428 15.56 4.95 -22.38
CA ALA A 428 14.10 5.08 -22.49
C ALA A 428 13.55 4.88 -23.92
N LYS A 429 14.28 5.34 -24.94
CA LYS A 429 13.90 5.15 -26.35
C LYS A 429 13.99 3.72 -26.85
N ARG A 430 14.90 2.90 -26.30
CA ARG A 430 15.04 1.47 -26.66
C ARG A 430 14.09 0.57 -25.86
N ALA A 431 13.68 1.00 -24.67
CA ALA A 431 12.79 0.26 -23.81
C ALA A 431 11.44 -0.02 -24.48
N PHE A 432 10.88 0.92 -25.21
CA PHE A 432 9.60 0.76 -25.91
C PHE A 432 9.65 -0.26 -27.05
N SER A 433 10.73 -0.27 -27.83
CA SER A 433 10.90 -1.24 -28.94
C SER A 433 11.15 -2.66 -28.43
N LEU A 434 11.90 -2.81 -27.34
CA LEU A 434 12.16 -4.12 -26.72
C LEU A 434 10.90 -4.72 -26.06
N HIS A 435 9.98 -3.88 -25.66
CA HIS A 435 8.72 -4.28 -25.04
C HIS A 435 7.87 -5.17 -25.93
N ILE A 436 7.74 -4.84 -27.19
CA ILE A 436 6.97 -5.65 -28.14
C ILE A 436 7.63 -7.01 -28.36
N GLN A 437 8.97 -7.06 -28.42
CA GLN A 437 9.70 -8.32 -28.55
C GLN A 437 9.61 -9.23 -27.32
N VAL A 438 9.67 -8.66 -26.10
CA VAL A 438 9.58 -9.44 -24.85
C VAL A 438 8.18 -10.02 -24.66
N LEU A 439 7.12 -9.31 -25.02
CA LEU A 439 5.76 -9.84 -25.01
C LEU A 439 5.59 -11.00 -26.01
N HIS A 440 6.24 -10.95 -27.15
CA HIS A 440 6.22 -12.02 -28.15
C HIS A 440 6.90 -13.30 -27.65
N GLN A 441 8.10 -13.17 -27.08
CA GLN A 441 8.85 -14.31 -26.55
C GLN A 441 8.14 -14.95 -25.34
N ARG A 442 7.48 -14.17 -24.49
CA ARG A 442 6.77 -14.71 -23.31
C ARG A 442 5.49 -15.48 -23.67
N ARG A 443 4.76 -15.10 -24.70
CA ARG A 443 3.62 -15.91 -25.17
C ARG A 443 4.07 -17.29 -25.65
N ALA A 444 5.19 -17.36 -26.34
CA ALA A 444 5.77 -18.63 -26.78
C ALA A 444 6.22 -19.49 -25.58
N ILE A 445 6.85 -18.91 -24.57
CA ILE A 445 7.29 -19.60 -23.36
C ILE A 445 6.13 -20.06 -22.48
N CYS A 446 5.08 -19.24 -22.32
CA CYS A 446 3.87 -19.66 -21.58
C CYS A 446 3.10 -20.77 -22.30
N ALA A 447 2.99 -20.73 -23.61
CA ALA A 447 2.36 -21.78 -24.39
C ALA A 447 3.14 -23.11 -24.29
N GLN A 448 4.46 -23.06 -24.29
CA GLN A 448 5.31 -24.25 -24.08
C GLN A 448 5.25 -24.80 -22.64
N ALA A 449 5.12 -23.93 -21.64
CA ALA A 449 5.08 -24.35 -20.22
C ALA A 449 3.72 -24.91 -19.77
N THR A 450 2.63 -24.54 -20.46
CA THR A 450 1.27 -24.92 -20.05
C THR A 450 0.65 -26.03 -20.89
N GLY A 451 1.29 -26.45 -22.00
CA GLY A 451 0.75 -27.48 -22.89
C GLY A 451 -0.63 -27.14 -23.52
N MET A 452 -1.01 -25.85 -23.50
CA MET A 452 -2.26 -25.36 -24.09
C MET A 452 -2.04 -25.06 -25.55
N GLU A 453 -2.66 -25.88 -26.43
CA GLU A 453 -2.87 -25.48 -27.82
C GLU A 453 -3.80 -24.28 -27.88
N MET A 454 -3.35 -23.24 -28.57
CA MET A 454 -4.19 -22.08 -28.80
C MET A 454 -5.14 -22.37 -29.94
N VAL A 455 -6.41 -22.38 -29.69
CA VAL A 455 -7.47 -22.21 -30.66
C VAL A 455 -7.72 -20.74 -30.88
#